data_d9f9b8ee9a2f6f564567bf8caa3598eb
#
_entry.id   d9f9b8ee9a2f6f564567bf8caa3598eb
#
_cell.length_a   1.000
_cell.length_b   1.000
_cell.length_c   1.000
_cell.angle_alpha   90.00
_cell.angle_beta   90.00
_cell.angle_gamma   90.00
#
_symmetry.space_group_name_H-M   'P 1'
#
loop_
_entity.id
_entity.type
_entity.pdbx_description
1 polymer ?
#
loop_
_entity_poly.entity_id
_entity_poly.type
_entity_poly.pdbx_seq_one_letter_code
_entity_poly.pdbx_strand_id
1 'polypeptide(L)'
;LEGINPKKLIINFSTRDKNTLSLQSEILGCISMNIKKILIVKGDKIKNGDSLKSKEVYEVGTNELIKILDKIRNGNDYSGNKIQKKLDFDIISTIDINKDFGEIKKIINNRLKKGSNVFITQPVYSHENLDFISQISRKKNYKILCGILPITNKKILKNIVNKIAGIPIDSKHLNKLKKLDDYEMEQYSIEHSSRLIKEYKSNLDGIHLMTSGDIKRANKIIKDL
;
A
#
# COMPACT_ATOMS: atom_id res chain seq x y z
N LEU A 1 19.94 5.43 7.91
CA LEU A 1 19.78 4.87 6.53
C LEU A 1 21.13 4.52 5.87
N GLU A 2 22.20 4.39 6.64
CA GLU A 2 23.49 3.97 6.11
C GLU A 2 23.36 2.61 5.40
N GLY A 3 23.90 2.53 4.17
CA GLY A 3 23.87 1.31 3.35
C GLY A 3 22.57 1.01 2.60
N ILE A 4 21.50 1.79 2.77
CA ILE A 4 20.25 1.59 2.02
C ILE A 4 20.22 2.46 0.78
N ASN A 5 20.06 1.84 -0.39
CA ASN A 5 19.89 2.59 -1.63
C ASN A 5 18.55 3.36 -1.63
N PRO A 6 18.55 4.70 -1.67
CA PRO A 6 17.33 5.51 -1.60
C PRO A 6 16.30 5.17 -2.69
N LYS A 7 16.73 4.74 -3.87
CA LYS A 7 15.85 4.33 -4.98
C LYS A 7 15.02 3.09 -4.65
N LYS A 8 15.41 2.29 -3.65
CA LYS A 8 14.67 1.12 -3.19
C LYS A 8 13.63 1.46 -2.13
N LEU A 9 13.67 2.67 -1.57
CA LEU A 9 12.73 3.09 -0.53
C LEU A 9 11.41 3.53 -1.15
N ILE A 10 10.31 3.20 -0.45
CA ILE A 10 8.99 3.79 -0.64
C ILE A 10 8.68 4.61 0.60
N ILE A 11 8.46 5.91 0.45
CA ILE A 11 8.11 6.79 1.57
C ILE A 11 6.61 7.05 1.55
N ASN A 12 5.97 6.88 2.72
CA ASN A 12 4.55 7.09 2.90
C ASN A 12 4.25 8.52 3.31
N PHE A 13 3.30 9.16 2.63
CA PHE A 13 2.75 10.46 2.99
C PHE A 13 1.26 10.34 3.29
N SER A 14 0.89 10.71 4.53
CA SER A 14 -0.51 10.74 4.98
C SER A 14 -1.09 12.14 4.79
N THR A 15 -2.27 12.21 4.18
CA THR A 15 -3.01 13.49 4.08
C THR A 15 -3.61 13.92 5.42
N ARG A 16 -3.63 13.02 6.42
CA ARG A 16 -4.16 13.30 7.75
C ARG A 16 -3.30 14.28 8.55
N ASP A 17 -1.98 14.17 8.43
CA ASP A 17 -1.07 14.72 9.45
C ASP A 17 -0.51 16.09 9.08
N LYS A 18 -0.64 16.52 7.82
CA LYS A 18 0.08 17.66 7.27
C LYS A 18 -0.76 18.48 6.32
N ASN A 19 -0.52 19.80 6.30
CA ASN A 19 -1.06 20.68 5.29
C ASN A 19 -0.31 20.54 3.95
N THR A 20 -0.87 21.11 2.89
CA THR A 20 -0.35 21.00 1.53
C THR A 20 1.08 21.50 1.39
N LEU A 21 1.42 22.63 2.06
CA LEU A 21 2.75 23.22 2.00
C LEU A 21 3.81 22.29 2.63
N SER A 22 3.49 21.71 3.79
CA SER A 22 4.37 20.75 4.48
C SER A 22 4.55 19.48 3.65
N LEU A 23 3.45 18.93 3.09
CA LEU A 23 3.51 17.77 2.20
C LEU A 23 4.43 18.02 0.99
N GLN A 24 4.25 19.16 0.31
CA GLN A 24 5.09 19.53 -0.84
C GLN A 24 6.57 19.64 -0.45
N SER A 25 6.87 20.36 0.64
CA SER A 25 8.25 20.59 1.10
C SER A 25 8.97 19.27 1.41
N GLU A 26 8.32 18.39 2.17
CA GLU A 26 8.91 17.09 2.53
C GLU A 26 9.06 16.16 1.33
N ILE A 27 8.09 16.13 0.41
CA ILE A 27 8.17 15.33 -0.81
C ILE A 27 9.33 15.80 -1.68
N LEU A 28 9.51 17.10 -1.87
CA LEU A 28 10.66 17.67 -2.59
C LEU A 28 11.98 17.31 -1.90
N GLY A 29 12.02 17.36 -0.57
CA GLY A 29 13.15 16.89 0.23
C GLY A 29 13.49 15.41 -0.02
N CYS A 30 12.50 14.53 -0.01
CA CYS A 30 12.70 13.12 -0.33
C CYS A 30 13.25 12.89 -1.74
N ILE A 31 12.70 13.62 -2.72
CA ILE A 31 13.16 13.53 -4.12
C ILE A 31 14.59 14.03 -4.26
N SER A 32 14.98 15.10 -3.55
CA SER A 32 16.35 15.61 -3.54
C SER A 32 17.35 14.60 -2.98
N MET A 33 16.93 13.75 -2.05
CA MET A 33 17.69 12.61 -1.52
C MET A 33 17.65 11.36 -2.45
N ASN A 34 17.19 11.52 -3.70
CA ASN A 34 17.09 10.45 -4.69
C ASN A 34 16.10 9.34 -4.34
N ILE A 35 15.10 9.61 -3.51
CA ILE A 35 13.96 8.69 -3.27
C ILE A 35 13.01 8.84 -4.46
N LYS A 36 12.69 7.70 -5.08
CA LYS A 36 11.96 7.65 -6.36
C LYS A 36 10.55 7.08 -6.24
N LYS A 37 10.08 6.78 -5.04
CA LYS A 37 8.78 6.12 -4.85
C LYS A 37 8.03 6.76 -3.69
N ILE A 38 6.94 7.43 -4.00
CA ILE A 38 6.11 8.17 -3.03
C ILE A 38 4.74 7.48 -2.93
N LEU A 39 4.43 6.92 -1.77
CA LEU A 39 3.13 6.31 -1.48
C LEU A 39 2.22 7.31 -0.76
N ILE A 40 1.05 7.53 -1.34
CA ILE A 40 0.03 8.39 -0.77
C ILE A 40 -1.02 7.55 -0.06
N VAL A 41 -1.25 7.85 1.20
CA VAL A 41 -2.29 7.24 2.02
C VAL A 41 -3.21 8.31 2.62
N LYS A 42 -4.46 7.95 2.90
CA LYS A 42 -5.38 8.87 3.60
C LYS A 42 -4.97 9.06 5.05
N GLY A 43 -4.47 8.01 5.70
CA GLY A 43 -4.26 7.92 7.14
C GLY A 43 -5.56 7.56 7.87
N ASP A 44 -5.42 6.77 8.95
CA ASP A 44 -6.54 6.41 9.83
C ASP A 44 -6.88 7.56 10.77
N LYS A 45 -8.11 7.58 11.31
CA LYS A 45 -8.50 8.59 12.29
C LYS A 45 -7.61 8.50 13.52
N ILE A 46 -7.20 9.65 14.06
CA ILE A 46 -6.32 9.76 15.23
C ILE A 46 -6.89 9.04 16.45
N LYS A 47 -8.22 9.04 16.61
CA LYS A 47 -8.91 8.30 17.70
C LYS A 47 -8.62 6.79 17.73
N ASN A 48 -8.08 6.22 16.64
CA ASN A 48 -7.71 4.82 16.54
C ASN A 48 -6.22 4.56 16.88
N GLY A 49 -5.46 5.61 17.17
CA GLY A 49 -4.04 5.59 17.54
C GLY A 49 -3.82 5.96 19.01
N ASP A 50 -2.58 6.18 19.35
CA ASP A 50 -2.09 6.50 20.70
C ASP A 50 -1.88 8.00 20.96
N SER A 51 -1.89 8.83 19.90
CA SER A 51 -1.71 10.29 20.00
C SER A 51 -3.04 11.06 20.02
N LEU A 52 -3.91 10.76 20.99
CA LEU A 52 -5.30 11.26 21.08
C LEU A 52 -5.45 12.78 21.16
N LYS A 53 -4.40 13.50 21.55
CA LYS A 53 -4.39 14.99 21.63
C LYS A 53 -4.06 15.66 20.30
N SER A 54 -3.56 14.93 19.33
CA SER A 54 -3.23 15.46 18.00
C SER A 54 -4.49 15.80 17.22
N LYS A 55 -4.41 16.75 16.29
CA LYS A 55 -5.52 17.14 15.41
C LYS A 55 -5.27 16.63 13.99
N GLU A 56 -6.33 16.16 13.38
CA GLU A 56 -6.33 15.78 11.96
C GLU A 56 -6.33 17.06 11.10
N VAL A 57 -5.54 17.06 10.03
CA VAL A 57 -5.43 18.20 9.10
C VAL A 57 -6.35 17.99 7.90
N TYR A 58 -6.14 16.92 7.14
CA TYR A 58 -6.92 16.59 5.94
C TYR A 58 -7.24 17.78 5.02
N GLU A 59 -6.31 18.75 4.90
CA GLU A 59 -6.50 19.92 4.02
C GLU A 59 -6.73 19.48 2.57
N VAL A 60 -6.04 18.43 2.14
CA VAL A 60 -6.23 17.81 0.83
C VAL A 60 -6.56 16.33 0.96
N GLY A 61 -7.38 15.83 0.06
CA GLY A 61 -7.65 14.40 -0.07
C GLY A 61 -6.59 13.68 -0.90
N THR A 62 -6.59 12.33 -0.85
CA THR A 62 -5.64 11.49 -1.60
C THR A 62 -5.63 11.83 -3.10
N ASN A 63 -6.79 12.00 -3.73
CA ASN A 63 -6.88 12.33 -5.15
C ASN A 63 -6.31 13.70 -5.50
N GLU A 64 -6.41 14.66 -4.59
CA GLU A 64 -5.84 15.99 -4.79
C GLU A 64 -4.33 15.96 -4.63
N LEU A 65 -3.83 15.26 -3.61
CA LEU A 65 -2.39 15.08 -3.43
C LEU A 65 -1.74 14.37 -4.63
N ILE A 66 -2.41 13.39 -5.25
CA ILE A 66 -1.92 12.77 -6.51
C ILE A 66 -1.73 13.83 -7.60
N LYS A 67 -2.70 14.74 -7.80
CA LYS A 67 -2.58 15.82 -8.79
C LYS A 67 -1.45 16.79 -8.47
N ILE A 68 -1.25 17.12 -7.18
CA ILE A 68 -0.16 17.97 -6.74
C ILE A 68 1.19 17.33 -7.07
N LEU A 69 1.35 16.03 -6.77
CA LEU A 69 2.56 15.31 -7.11
C LEU A 69 2.78 15.21 -8.63
N ASP A 70 1.73 15.07 -9.39
CA ASP A 70 1.85 15.06 -10.86
C ASP A 70 2.31 16.42 -11.40
N LYS A 71 1.81 17.53 -10.85
CA LYS A 71 2.34 18.88 -11.15
C LYS A 71 3.82 18.98 -10.81
N ILE A 72 4.23 18.55 -9.62
CA ILE A 72 5.63 18.53 -9.15
C ILE A 72 6.50 17.70 -10.09
N ARG A 73 6.04 16.50 -10.48
CA ARG A 73 6.75 15.64 -11.44
C ARG A 73 6.94 16.32 -12.78
N ASN A 74 5.97 17.09 -13.22
CA ASN A 74 6.00 17.85 -14.48
C ASN A 74 6.73 19.21 -14.37
N GLY A 75 7.35 19.52 -13.23
CA GLY A 75 8.19 20.71 -13.04
C GLY A 75 7.47 21.96 -12.57
N ASN A 76 6.29 21.82 -11.92
CA ASN A 76 5.58 22.93 -11.30
C ASN A 76 5.25 22.62 -9.84
N ASP A 77 5.31 23.62 -8.97
CA ASP A 77 4.85 23.48 -7.60
C ASP A 77 3.31 23.49 -7.49
N TYR A 78 2.81 23.37 -6.26
CA TYR A 78 1.38 23.41 -5.99
C TYR A 78 0.72 24.70 -6.51
N SER A 79 1.38 25.85 -6.33
CA SER A 79 0.91 27.16 -6.74
C SER A 79 1.05 27.45 -8.24
N GLY A 80 1.75 26.56 -8.99
CA GLY A 80 1.98 26.69 -10.43
C GLY A 80 3.31 27.36 -10.80
N ASN A 81 4.18 27.66 -9.82
CA ASN A 81 5.50 28.18 -10.11
C ASN A 81 6.39 27.09 -10.69
N LYS A 82 7.28 27.46 -11.63
CA LYS A 82 8.19 26.53 -12.25
C LYS A 82 9.25 26.04 -11.27
N ILE A 83 9.44 24.72 -11.18
CA ILE A 83 10.60 24.06 -10.62
C ILE A 83 11.62 23.89 -11.76
N GLN A 84 12.92 23.96 -11.47
CA GLN A 84 13.99 24.05 -12.49
C GLN A 84 13.98 22.94 -13.55
N LYS A 85 13.41 21.74 -13.23
CA LYS A 85 13.34 20.59 -14.15
C LYS A 85 12.19 19.64 -13.81
N LYS A 86 11.80 18.83 -14.79
CA LYS A 86 10.94 17.67 -14.53
C LYS A 86 11.64 16.69 -13.58
N LEU A 87 10.87 16.12 -12.68
CA LEU A 87 11.34 15.17 -11.68
C LEU A 87 10.89 13.76 -12.05
N ASP A 88 11.74 12.77 -11.80
CA ASP A 88 11.47 11.36 -12.10
C ASP A 88 11.19 10.61 -10.81
N PHE A 89 9.92 10.26 -10.57
CA PHE A 89 9.48 9.43 -9.45
C PHE A 89 8.09 8.80 -9.71
N ASP A 90 7.85 7.68 -9.05
CA ASP A 90 6.56 7.00 -9.07
C ASP A 90 5.60 7.57 -8.03
N ILE A 91 4.36 7.78 -8.45
CA ILE A 91 3.25 8.15 -7.57
C ILE A 91 2.44 6.91 -7.27
N ILE A 92 2.57 6.40 -6.05
CA ILE A 92 1.93 5.17 -5.59
C ILE A 92 0.68 5.53 -4.80
N SER A 93 -0.42 4.82 -5.02
CA SER A 93 -1.64 4.97 -4.23
C SER A 93 -2.24 3.62 -3.84
N THR A 94 -3.04 3.60 -2.76
CA THR A 94 -3.65 2.36 -2.27
C THR A 94 -4.96 2.06 -2.97
N ILE A 95 -5.33 0.79 -3.12
CA ILE A 95 -6.62 0.33 -3.63
C ILE A 95 -7.31 -0.50 -2.56
N ASP A 96 -8.57 -0.17 -2.27
CA ASP A 96 -9.45 -1.02 -1.48
C ASP A 96 -10.00 -2.12 -2.39
N ILE A 97 -9.53 -3.33 -2.18
CA ILE A 97 -9.88 -4.52 -2.98
C ILE A 97 -11.23 -5.13 -2.56
N ASN A 98 -11.85 -4.63 -1.49
CA ASN A 98 -13.12 -5.15 -0.99
C ASN A 98 -14.35 -4.48 -1.63
N LYS A 99 -14.11 -3.58 -2.56
CA LYS A 99 -15.13 -2.93 -3.36
C LYS A 99 -15.53 -3.79 -4.57
N ASP A 100 -16.67 -3.44 -5.18
CA ASP A 100 -17.06 -4.01 -6.47
C ASP A 100 -15.95 -3.85 -7.52
N PHE A 101 -15.71 -4.88 -8.31
CA PHE A 101 -14.63 -4.92 -9.30
C PHE A 101 -14.74 -3.81 -10.37
N GLY A 102 -15.96 -3.43 -10.73
CA GLY A 102 -16.21 -2.30 -11.63
C GLY A 102 -15.84 -0.97 -10.97
N GLU A 103 -16.13 -0.80 -9.68
CA GLU A 103 -15.73 0.38 -8.90
C GLU A 103 -14.20 0.47 -8.78
N ILE A 104 -13.53 -0.65 -8.51
CA ILE A 104 -12.06 -0.69 -8.44
C ILE A 104 -11.44 -0.22 -9.77
N LYS A 105 -11.92 -0.73 -10.90
CA LYS A 105 -11.46 -0.30 -12.24
C LYS A 105 -11.68 1.21 -12.45
N LYS A 106 -12.82 1.77 -12.02
CA LYS A 106 -13.08 3.22 -12.08
C LYS A 106 -12.10 4.02 -11.21
N ILE A 107 -11.80 3.54 -10.00
CA ILE A 107 -10.82 4.17 -9.10
C ILE A 107 -9.42 4.18 -9.73
N ILE A 108 -8.96 3.05 -10.26
CA ILE A 108 -7.67 2.94 -10.96
C ILE A 108 -7.61 3.95 -12.11
N ASN A 109 -8.59 3.93 -13.01
CA ASN A 109 -8.63 4.82 -14.17
C ASN A 109 -8.64 6.31 -13.76
N ASN A 110 -9.39 6.67 -12.71
CA ASN A 110 -9.44 8.03 -12.21
C ASN A 110 -8.08 8.49 -11.66
N ARG A 111 -7.40 7.61 -10.91
CA ARG A 111 -6.07 7.92 -10.33
C ARG A 111 -4.96 7.92 -11.38
N LEU A 112 -5.05 7.07 -12.39
CA LEU A 112 -4.15 7.11 -13.56
C LEU A 112 -4.22 8.46 -14.25
N LYS A 113 -5.43 8.96 -14.54
CA LYS A 113 -5.65 10.28 -15.13
C LYS A 113 -5.10 11.44 -14.30
N LYS A 114 -4.91 11.21 -12.98
CA LYS A 114 -4.34 12.20 -12.06
C LYS A 114 -2.82 12.04 -11.86
N GLY A 115 -2.21 11.02 -12.45
CA GLY A 115 -0.77 10.81 -12.42
C GLY A 115 -0.26 9.65 -11.57
N SER A 116 -1.12 8.91 -10.83
CA SER A 116 -0.68 7.69 -10.13
C SER A 116 -0.39 6.58 -11.14
N ASN A 117 0.75 5.93 -11.02
CA ASN A 117 1.19 4.89 -11.95
C ASN A 117 1.48 3.54 -11.28
N VAL A 118 1.47 3.50 -9.95
CA VAL A 118 1.60 2.27 -9.17
C VAL A 118 0.50 2.21 -8.11
N PHE A 119 -0.05 1.03 -7.90
CA PHE A 119 -1.12 0.78 -6.93
C PHE A 119 -0.71 -0.31 -5.96
N ILE A 120 -1.02 -0.13 -4.67
CA ILE A 120 -0.85 -1.16 -3.64
C ILE A 120 -2.24 -1.53 -3.14
N THR A 121 -2.58 -2.82 -3.14
CA THR A 121 -3.87 -3.27 -2.60
C THR A 121 -3.82 -3.34 -1.07
N GLN A 122 -4.99 -3.31 -0.45
CA GLN A 122 -5.15 -3.81 0.91
C GLN A 122 -4.78 -5.31 0.96
N PRO A 123 -4.57 -5.90 2.16
CA PRO A 123 -4.30 -7.32 2.29
C PRO A 123 -5.35 -8.19 1.60
N VAL A 124 -4.91 -9.19 0.86
CA VAL A 124 -5.76 -10.10 0.10
C VAL A 124 -5.70 -11.49 0.71
N TYR A 125 -6.87 -12.09 0.96
CA TYR A 125 -7.01 -13.42 1.57
C TYR A 125 -7.97 -14.34 0.80
N SER A 126 -8.58 -13.88 -0.29
CA SER A 126 -9.48 -14.69 -1.12
C SER A 126 -8.90 -14.93 -2.50
N HIS A 127 -9.10 -16.13 -3.02
CA HIS A 127 -8.71 -16.46 -4.39
C HIS A 127 -9.46 -15.61 -5.42
N GLU A 128 -10.73 -15.28 -5.19
CA GLU A 128 -11.51 -14.40 -6.06
C GLU A 128 -10.84 -13.04 -6.27
N ASN A 129 -10.36 -12.42 -5.19
CA ASN A 129 -9.63 -11.16 -5.27
C ASN A 129 -8.26 -11.30 -5.94
N LEU A 130 -7.55 -12.41 -5.70
CA LEU A 130 -6.28 -12.70 -6.37
C LEU A 130 -6.46 -12.89 -7.88
N ASP A 131 -7.49 -13.62 -8.29
CA ASP A 131 -7.84 -13.81 -9.70
C ASP A 131 -8.20 -12.48 -10.37
N PHE A 132 -9.00 -11.64 -9.70
CA PHE A 132 -9.30 -10.31 -10.21
C PHE A 132 -8.04 -9.43 -10.35
N ILE A 133 -7.16 -9.41 -9.34
CA ILE A 133 -5.89 -8.66 -9.41
C ILE A 133 -5.04 -9.17 -10.57
N SER A 134 -4.97 -10.50 -10.77
CA SER A 134 -4.24 -11.11 -11.88
C SER A 134 -4.77 -10.66 -13.24
N GLN A 135 -6.09 -10.54 -13.39
CA GLN A 135 -6.71 -10.05 -14.63
C GLN A 135 -6.38 -8.59 -14.95
N ILE A 136 -6.25 -7.74 -13.94
CA ILE A 136 -5.96 -6.32 -14.12
C ILE A 136 -4.48 -5.96 -14.00
N SER A 137 -3.63 -6.89 -13.56
CA SER A 137 -2.17 -6.74 -13.53
C SER A 137 -1.54 -6.80 -14.93
N ARG A 138 -0.23 -6.55 -15.01
CA ARG A 138 0.58 -6.62 -16.23
C ARG A 138 0.12 -5.69 -17.36
N LYS A 139 -0.49 -4.56 -17.00
CA LYS A 139 -0.82 -3.50 -17.95
C LYS A 139 0.44 -2.64 -18.22
N LYS A 140 0.50 -2.05 -19.42
CA LYS A 140 1.68 -1.26 -19.84
C LYS A 140 1.80 0.07 -19.11
N ASN A 141 0.69 0.65 -18.70
CA ASN A 141 0.59 2.02 -18.20
C ASN A 141 0.52 2.14 -16.67
N TYR A 142 0.44 1.01 -15.95
CA TYR A 142 0.49 0.99 -14.49
C TYR A 142 0.94 -0.37 -13.95
N LYS A 143 1.25 -0.40 -12.64
CA LYS A 143 1.61 -1.61 -11.89
C LYS A 143 0.73 -1.77 -10.66
N ILE A 144 0.43 -3.02 -10.29
CA ILE A 144 -0.29 -3.37 -9.07
C ILE A 144 0.57 -4.27 -8.20
N LEU A 145 0.84 -3.83 -6.98
CA LEU A 145 1.47 -4.63 -5.94
C LEU A 145 0.38 -5.24 -5.06
N CYS A 146 0.27 -6.55 -5.07
CA CYS A 146 -0.69 -7.29 -4.26
C CYS A 146 -0.27 -7.29 -2.79
N GLY A 147 -1.11 -6.79 -1.90
CA GLY A 147 -0.87 -6.75 -0.46
C GLY A 147 -1.01 -8.14 0.16
N ILE A 148 0.03 -8.61 0.84
CA ILE A 148 0.05 -9.86 1.61
C ILE A 148 0.40 -9.51 3.06
N LEU A 149 -0.52 -9.77 3.98
CA LEU A 149 -0.33 -9.59 5.43
C LEU A 149 -0.50 -10.92 6.13
N PRO A 150 0.57 -11.55 6.62
CA PRO A 150 0.47 -12.78 7.43
C PRO A 150 -0.27 -12.51 8.74
N ILE A 151 -1.27 -13.32 9.07
CA ILE A 151 -2.02 -13.24 10.32
C ILE A 151 -1.31 -14.08 11.38
N THR A 152 -0.40 -13.47 12.15
CA THR A 152 0.55 -14.19 13.00
C THR A 152 0.16 -14.32 14.46
N ASN A 153 -0.97 -13.72 14.87
CA ASN A 153 -1.47 -13.84 16.23
C ASN A 153 -2.96 -13.45 16.35
N LYS A 154 -3.57 -13.77 17.48
CA LYS A 154 -4.99 -13.49 17.76
C LYS A 154 -5.31 -11.99 17.71
N LYS A 155 -4.37 -11.13 18.12
CA LYS A 155 -4.58 -9.66 18.11
C LYS A 155 -4.71 -9.15 16.67
N ILE A 156 -3.83 -9.60 15.76
CA ILE A 156 -3.92 -9.25 14.32
C ILE A 156 -5.21 -9.81 13.73
N LEU A 157 -5.54 -11.07 13.99
CA LEU A 157 -6.78 -11.69 13.52
C LEU A 157 -8.01 -10.90 13.97
N LYS A 158 -8.10 -10.56 15.25
CA LYS A 158 -9.19 -9.75 15.81
C LYS A 158 -9.27 -8.36 15.16
N ASN A 159 -8.14 -7.72 14.91
CA ASN A 159 -8.10 -6.42 14.27
C ASN A 159 -8.61 -6.49 12.81
N ILE A 160 -8.20 -7.50 12.05
CA ILE A 160 -8.64 -7.67 10.66
C ILE A 160 -10.15 -7.94 10.61
N VAL A 161 -10.64 -8.87 11.45
CA VAL A 161 -12.07 -9.23 11.47
C VAL A 161 -12.96 -8.07 11.96
N ASN A 162 -12.51 -7.30 12.96
CA ASN A 162 -13.35 -6.30 13.62
C ASN A 162 -13.15 -4.87 13.11
N LYS A 163 -11.93 -4.48 12.72
CA LYS A 163 -11.60 -3.09 12.39
C LYS A 163 -11.54 -2.82 10.90
N ILE A 164 -11.22 -3.82 10.12
CA ILE A 164 -11.18 -3.71 8.67
C ILE A 164 -12.43 -4.43 8.15
N ALA A 165 -13.60 -3.90 8.51
CA ALA A 165 -14.87 -4.42 8.02
C ALA A 165 -14.83 -4.54 6.50
N GLY A 166 -15.04 -5.76 5.99
CA GLY A 166 -15.13 -6.03 4.56
C GLY A 166 -13.89 -6.64 3.91
N ILE A 167 -12.80 -6.97 4.64
CA ILE A 167 -11.77 -7.82 4.05
C ILE A 167 -12.31 -9.26 3.98
N PRO A 168 -12.61 -9.80 2.79
CA PRO A 168 -13.07 -11.18 2.65
C PRO A 168 -11.90 -12.12 2.97
N ILE A 169 -12.01 -12.83 4.08
CA ILE A 169 -11.14 -13.96 4.40
C ILE A 169 -11.92 -15.21 4.03
N ASP A 170 -11.33 -16.07 3.21
CA ASP A 170 -11.89 -17.38 2.91
C ASP A 170 -12.30 -18.08 4.22
N SER A 171 -13.55 -18.58 4.28
CA SER A 171 -14.11 -19.19 5.48
C SER A 171 -13.27 -20.38 5.99
N LYS A 172 -12.71 -21.18 5.09
CA LYS A 172 -11.81 -22.28 5.42
C LYS A 172 -10.53 -21.77 6.09
N HIS A 173 -9.93 -20.71 5.55
CA HIS A 173 -8.74 -20.08 6.11
C HIS A 173 -9.03 -19.46 7.49
N LEU A 174 -10.13 -18.70 7.61
CA LEU A 174 -10.54 -18.09 8.88
C LEU A 174 -10.83 -19.14 9.97
N ASN A 175 -11.53 -20.22 9.63
CA ASN A 175 -11.84 -21.31 10.57
C ASN A 175 -10.58 -22.05 11.03
N LYS A 176 -9.59 -22.19 10.16
CA LYS A 176 -8.29 -22.75 10.53
C LYS A 176 -7.57 -21.83 11.53
N LEU A 177 -7.45 -20.52 11.21
CA LEU A 177 -6.79 -19.54 12.08
C LEU A 177 -7.41 -19.45 13.49
N LYS A 178 -8.75 -19.54 13.59
CA LYS A 178 -9.42 -19.48 14.90
C LYS A 178 -9.04 -20.62 15.87
N LYS A 179 -8.62 -21.76 15.34
CA LYS A 179 -8.27 -22.97 16.12
C LYS A 179 -6.82 -23.01 16.59
N LEU A 180 -5.94 -22.19 15.99
CA LEU A 180 -4.51 -22.19 16.25
C LEU A 180 -4.16 -21.27 17.44
N ASP A 181 -3.10 -21.61 18.19
CA ASP A 181 -2.44 -20.66 19.07
C ASP A 181 -1.58 -19.65 18.28
N ASP A 182 -0.93 -18.68 18.95
CA ASP A 182 -0.18 -17.63 18.24
C ASP A 182 1.06 -18.18 17.53
N TYR A 183 1.73 -19.19 18.08
CA TYR A 183 2.90 -19.82 17.46
C TYR A 183 2.50 -20.62 16.20
N GLU A 184 1.52 -21.48 16.33
CA GLU A 184 0.97 -22.26 15.21
C GLU A 184 0.40 -21.35 14.12
N MET A 185 -0.26 -20.24 14.51
CA MET A 185 -0.81 -19.25 13.60
C MET A 185 0.28 -18.55 12.80
N GLU A 186 1.40 -18.22 13.41
CA GLU A 186 2.55 -17.64 12.71
C GLU A 186 3.11 -18.62 11.67
N GLN A 187 3.38 -19.87 12.04
CA GLN A 187 3.92 -20.87 11.11
C GLN A 187 2.96 -21.11 9.93
N TYR A 188 1.68 -21.35 10.23
CA TYR A 188 0.65 -21.53 9.21
C TYR A 188 0.53 -20.34 8.28
N SER A 189 0.56 -19.11 8.79
CA SER A 189 0.42 -17.88 7.98
C SER A 189 1.64 -17.62 7.11
N ILE A 190 2.85 -17.98 7.56
CA ILE A 190 4.06 -17.91 6.72
C ILE A 190 3.93 -18.88 5.54
N GLU A 191 3.61 -20.15 5.81
CA GLU A 191 3.43 -21.17 4.78
C GLU A 191 2.31 -20.81 3.79
N HIS A 192 1.17 -20.34 4.32
CA HIS A 192 0.03 -19.92 3.51
C HIS A 192 0.39 -18.75 2.59
N SER A 193 1.07 -17.73 3.12
CA SER A 193 1.52 -16.57 2.34
C SER A 193 2.50 -16.99 1.24
N SER A 194 3.50 -17.83 1.59
CA SER A 194 4.47 -18.35 0.63
C SER A 194 3.80 -19.13 -0.51
N ARG A 195 2.82 -19.98 -0.19
CA ARG A 195 2.05 -20.75 -1.18
C ARG A 195 1.24 -19.84 -2.10
N LEU A 196 0.51 -18.85 -1.56
CA LEU A 196 -0.25 -17.89 -2.37
C LEU A 196 0.67 -17.12 -3.32
N ILE A 197 1.82 -16.67 -2.84
CA ILE A 197 2.79 -15.97 -3.67
C ILE A 197 3.30 -16.87 -4.80
N LYS A 198 3.67 -18.12 -4.50
CA LYS A 198 4.11 -19.08 -5.53
C LYS A 198 3.08 -19.31 -6.61
N GLU A 199 1.81 -19.45 -6.21
CA GLU A 199 0.70 -19.70 -7.12
C GLU A 199 0.45 -18.53 -8.07
N TYR A 200 0.51 -17.29 -7.57
CA TYR A 200 0.09 -16.10 -8.33
C TYR A 200 1.23 -15.24 -8.88
N LYS A 201 2.50 -15.43 -8.45
CA LYS A 201 3.62 -14.53 -8.82
C LYS A 201 3.81 -14.36 -10.33
N SER A 202 3.51 -15.39 -11.12
CA SER A 202 3.60 -15.30 -12.58
C SER A 202 2.57 -14.37 -13.21
N ASN A 203 1.47 -14.09 -12.52
CA ASN A 203 0.33 -13.31 -13.00
C ASN A 203 0.21 -11.92 -12.36
N LEU A 204 1.05 -11.60 -11.38
CA LEU A 204 1.07 -10.31 -10.68
C LEU A 204 2.22 -9.43 -11.17
N ASP A 205 2.09 -8.12 -11.02
CA ASP A 205 3.18 -7.17 -11.25
C ASP A 205 4.21 -7.18 -10.11
N GLY A 206 3.77 -7.57 -8.90
CA GLY A 206 4.60 -7.68 -7.72
C GLY A 206 3.78 -7.83 -6.45
N ILE A 207 4.47 -7.88 -5.32
CA ILE A 207 3.88 -8.13 -4.01
C ILE A 207 4.33 -7.05 -3.04
N HIS A 208 3.42 -6.60 -2.20
CA HIS A 208 3.67 -5.77 -1.03
C HIS A 208 3.49 -6.62 0.24
N LEU A 209 4.60 -7.14 0.77
CA LEU A 209 4.58 -7.97 1.97
C LEU A 209 4.58 -7.10 3.23
N MET A 210 3.53 -7.24 4.04
CA MET A 210 3.29 -6.44 5.26
C MET A 210 3.69 -7.25 6.49
N THR A 211 4.92 -7.10 6.98
CA THR A 211 5.46 -7.84 8.14
C THR A 211 5.69 -6.96 9.36
N SER A 212 5.24 -5.70 9.33
CA SER A 212 5.45 -4.74 10.43
C SER A 212 6.93 -4.57 10.82
N GLY A 213 7.83 -4.60 9.82
CA GLY A 213 9.28 -4.47 10.04
C GLY A 213 10.00 -5.77 10.43
N ASP A 214 9.30 -6.89 10.55
CA ASP A 214 9.92 -8.20 10.82
C ASP A 214 10.57 -8.77 9.55
N ILE A 215 11.86 -8.45 9.39
CA ILE A 215 12.68 -8.90 8.25
C ILE A 215 12.87 -10.43 8.28
N LYS A 216 12.98 -11.04 9.46
CA LYS A 216 13.14 -12.51 9.56
C LYS A 216 11.90 -13.22 9.02
N ARG A 217 10.72 -12.73 9.37
CA ARG A 217 9.44 -13.23 8.82
C ARG A 217 9.34 -13.02 7.33
N ALA A 218 9.69 -11.82 6.84
CA ALA A 218 9.72 -11.55 5.41
C ALA A 218 10.61 -12.55 4.67
N ASN A 219 11.83 -12.78 5.16
CA ASN A 219 12.77 -13.73 4.56
C ASN A 219 12.23 -15.16 4.57
N LYS A 220 11.56 -15.61 5.64
CA LYS A 220 10.94 -16.95 5.67
C LYS A 220 9.87 -17.12 4.59
N ILE A 221 9.08 -16.07 4.32
CA ILE A 221 8.01 -16.11 3.30
C ILE A 221 8.58 -16.16 1.89
N ILE A 222 9.68 -15.42 1.62
CA ILE A 222 10.23 -15.28 0.26
C ILE A 222 11.37 -16.25 -0.04
N LYS A 223 11.87 -17.01 0.95
CA LYS A 223 13.05 -17.86 0.84
C LYS A 223 12.96 -18.86 -0.32
N ASP A 224 11.77 -19.37 -0.59
CA ASP A 224 11.54 -20.42 -1.57
C ASP A 224 10.79 -19.91 -2.81
N LEU A 225 10.78 -18.58 -3.06
CA LEU A 225 10.16 -17.95 -4.23
C LEU A 225 11.15 -17.80 -5.37
#